data_6924184fa877d831eefea420c19e96ea
#
_entry.id   6924184fa877d831eefea420c19e96ea
#
_cell.length_a   1.000
_cell.length_b   1.000
_cell.length_c   1.000
_cell.angle_alpha   90.00
_cell.angle_beta   90.00
_cell.angle_gamma   90.00
#
_symmetry.space_group_name_H-M   'P 1'
#
loop_
_entity.id
_entity.type
_entity.pdbx_description
1 polymer ?
#
loop_
_entity_poly.entity_id
_entity_poly.type
_entity_poly.pdbx_seq_one_letter_code
_entity_poly.pdbx_strand_id
1 'polypeptide(L)'
;MEWKIKFIFNFTEDISWNHGYAQFGFHDYEGNFYAIRHDNHWLGQFTKNNEFPWTAGSTNPNLSSAHIPFDLKNPMYISKSPKDKSLIVSSGGNNKIFKLFPSEKKVDLFIDMNDFGVKDIGNCVFDKEGNIWINEITGCRIWQFDSRGQKKYVLGNGKPGFQLEPVNYDNVQFNWIYDIRLGPDNNIYIVDSRNYAVRMIDIEKQTVELIAGTGEPGYSGDGGLAKKATFGSDTNQQFDGPWALSIDELGNIFVGDTHNHVVRMIEKKKKKKIISTIAGNPNYTPSLRNSVDETDPFKINLPKICSMDYYNKELFIPEWDGDLIVLEKVD
;
A
#
# COMPACT_ATOMS: atom_id res chain seq x y z
N MET A 1 -18.10 16.06 -5.64
CA MET A 1 -16.70 16.12 -5.16
C MET A 1 -15.84 15.72 -6.34
N GLU A 2 -14.95 16.57 -6.71
CA GLU A 2 -14.08 16.42 -7.86
C GLU A 2 -12.65 16.22 -7.37
N TRP A 3 -11.88 15.36 -8.02
CA TRP A 3 -10.45 15.21 -7.80
C TRP A 3 -9.69 15.96 -8.87
N LYS A 4 -8.59 16.62 -8.48
CA LYS A 4 -7.69 17.32 -9.40
C LYS A 4 -6.25 16.94 -9.10
N ILE A 5 -5.39 17.03 -10.10
CA ILE A 5 -3.96 16.91 -9.90
C ILE A 5 -3.49 18.18 -9.21
N LYS A 6 -2.86 18.01 -8.05
CA LYS A 6 -2.22 19.08 -7.31
C LYS A 6 -0.83 19.36 -7.85
N PHE A 7 -0.05 18.30 -8.03
CA PHE A 7 1.24 18.34 -8.71
C PHE A 7 1.68 16.93 -9.15
N ILE A 8 2.61 16.91 -10.10
CA ILE A 8 3.33 15.72 -10.52
C ILE A 8 4.81 15.99 -10.28
N PHE A 9 5.47 15.13 -9.54
CA PHE A 9 6.90 15.19 -9.30
C PHE A 9 7.60 14.09 -10.11
N ASN A 10 8.40 14.51 -11.09
CA ASN A 10 9.16 13.59 -11.94
C ASN A 10 10.52 13.30 -11.33
N PHE A 11 10.64 12.19 -10.61
CA PHE A 11 11.89 11.78 -9.99
C PHE A 11 13.04 11.52 -10.97
N THR A 12 12.75 11.36 -12.27
CA THR A 12 13.75 11.06 -13.31
C THR A 12 14.40 12.27 -13.95
N GLU A 13 13.78 13.42 -13.85
CA GLU A 13 14.29 14.66 -14.47
C GLU A 13 15.14 15.49 -13.50
N ASP A 14 14.95 15.27 -12.21
CA ASP A 14 15.78 15.91 -11.20
C ASP A 14 17.14 15.18 -11.12
N ILE A 15 18.19 15.80 -11.64
CA ILE A 15 19.56 15.28 -11.68
C ILE A 15 20.09 14.97 -10.27
N SER A 16 19.54 15.59 -9.22
CA SER A 16 19.89 15.30 -7.82
C SER A 16 19.44 13.88 -7.39
N TRP A 17 18.50 13.28 -8.10
CA TRP A 17 17.94 11.95 -7.87
C TRP A 17 18.60 10.83 -8.68
N ASN A 18 19.86 10.95 -9.01
CA ASN A 18 20.63 9.99 -9.82
C ASN A 18 20.59 8.53 -9.32
N HIS A 19 19.77 8.21 -8.32
CA HIS A 19 19.65 6.92 -7.67
C HIS A 19 18.25 6.28 -7.79
N GLY A 20 17.41 6.80 -8.71
CA GLY A 20 16.13 6.18 -9.07
C GLY A 20 14.95 6.56 -8.14
N TYR A 21 13.83 5.98 -8.41
CA TYR A 21 12.47 6.37 -8.03
C TYR A 21 12.08 5.98 -6.61
N ALA A 22 11.17 6.74 -5.98
CA ALA A 22 10.42 6.25 -4.83
C ALA A 22 9.33 5.29 -5.34
N GLN A 23 9.53 3.99 -5.12
CA GLN A 23 8.56 2.97 -5.54
C GLN A 23 7.37 2.89 -4.60
N PHE A 24 7.58 3.23 -3.33
CA PHE A 24 6.53 3.31 -2.31
C PHE A 24 6.69 4.60 -1.51
N GLY A 25 5.58 5.11 -1.00
CA GLY A 25 5.59 6.29 -0.14
C GLY A 25 4.43 6.28 0.83
N PHE A 26 4.69 6.66 2.09
CA PHE A 26 3.72 6.61 3.16
C PHE A 26 3.91 7.77 4.14
N HIS A 27 2.81 8.30 4.67
CA HIS A 27 2.83 9.20 5.81
C HIS A 27 2.70 8.44 7.12
N ASP A 28 3.32 8.97 8.16
CA ASP A 28 2.94 8.59 9.52
C ASP A 28 1.79 9.49 10.01
N TYR A 29 1.27 9.18 11.19
CA TYR A 29 0.17 9.94 11.80
C TYR A 29 0.57 11.37 12.21
N GLU A 30 1.85 11.73 12.19
CA GLU A 30 2.36 13.08 12.43
C GLU A 30 2.55 13.87 11.13
N GLY A 31 2.36 13.22 9.96
CA GLY A 31 2.47 13.82 8.64
C GLY A 31 3.88 13.85 8.05
N ASN A 32 4.79 13.04 8.59
CA ASN A 32 6.07 12.82 7.95
C ASN A 32 5.92 11.86 6.77
N PHE A 33 6.42 12.23 5.61
CA PHE A 33 6.42 11.37 4.44
C PHE A 33 7.73 10.59 4.33
N TYR A 34 7.62 9.31 4.06
CA TYR A 34 8.74 8.40 3.88
C TYR A 34 8.74 7.85 2.47
N ALA A 35 9.85 8.03 1.76
CA ALA A 35 10.09 7.44 0.46
C ALA A 35 10.86 6.13 0.61
N ILE A 36 10.44 5.11 -0.11
CA ILE A 36 11.01 3.77 -0.09
C ILE A 36 11.50 3.40 -1.48
N ARG A 37 12.73 2.92 -1.53
CA ARG A 37 13.34 2.38 -2.73
C ARG A 37 13.54 0.89 -2.61
N HIS A 38 12.55 0.14 -3.06
CA HIS A 38 12.48 -1.31 -2.95
C HIS A 38 13.70 -2.01 -3.57
N ASP A 39 13.97 -1.76 -4.86
CA ASP A 39 15.02 -2.45 -5.60
C ASP A 39 16.43 -2.06 -5.16
N ASN A 40 16.58 -0.88 -4.57
CA ASN A 40 17.87 -0.36 -4.11
C ASN A 40 18.08 -0.50 -2.60
N HIS A 41 17.13 -1.11 -1.89
CA HIS A 41 17.26 -1.50 -0.49
C HIS A 41 17.53 -0.34 0.47
N TRP A 42 16.87 0.81 0.26
CA TRP A 42 16.92 1.94 1.17
C TRP A 42 15.55 2.63 1.32
N LEU A 43 15.43 3.42 2.36
CA LEU A 43 14.31 4.31 2.65
C LEU A 43 14.81 5.58 3.35
N GLY A 44 13.96 6.59 3.43
CA GLY A 44 14.27 7.83 4.13
C GLY A 44 13.06 8.72 4.32
N GLN A 45 13.15 9.64 5.27
CA GLN A 45 12.16 10.71 5.41
C GLN A 45 12.39 11.73 4.29
N PHE A 46 11.33 12.07 3.58
CA PHE A 46 11.35 13.07 2.53
C PHE A 46 10.57 14.31 2.95
N THR A 47 11.15 15.47 2.75
CA THR A 47 10.58 16.74 3.17
C THR A 47 9.98 17.52 1.99
N LYS A 48 9.14 18.51 2.29
CA LYS A 48 8.57 19.43 1.29
C LYS A 48 9.62 20.26 0.54
N ASN A 49 10.85 20.35 1.06
CA ASN A 49 11.97 21.03 0.42
C ASN A 49 12.79 20.10 -0.48
N ASN A 50 12.28 18.91 -0.80
CA ASN A 50 12.97 17.88 -1.58
C ASN A 50 14.29 17.41 -0.92
N GLU A 51 14.31 17.31 0.40
CA GLU A 51 15.47 16.91 1.18
C GLU A 51 15.24 15.60 1.91
N PHE A 52 16.31 14.86 2.18
CA PHE A 52 16.32 13.72 3.08
C PHE A 52 17.11 14.07 4.35
N PRO A 53 16.45 14.40 5.46
CA PRO A 53 17.13 14.59 6.75
C PRO A 53 17.93 13.37 7.18
N TRP A 54 17.46 12.20 6.82
CA TRP A 54 18.14 10.93 7.02
C TRP A 54 17.70 9.90 5.98
N THR A 55 18.56 8.92 5.73
CA THR A 55 18.26 7.70 4.97
C THR A 55 18.69 6.48 5.78
N ALA A 56 18.16 5.30 5.45
CA ALA A 56 18.49 4.06 6.12
C ALA A 56 18.39 2.87 5.16
N GLY A 57 19.21 1.84 5.37
CA GLY A 57 19.16 0.64 4.55
C GLY A 57 20.51 -0.01 4.32
N SER A 58 20.52 -1.05 3.48
CA SER A 58 21.77 -1.75 3.12
C SER A 58 22.56 -1.05 2.02
N THR A 59 21.96 -0.10 1.31
CA THR A 59 22.68 0.77 0.37
C THR A 59 22.54 2.24 0.81
N ASN A 60 23.62 3.01 0.64
CA ASN A 60 23.61 4.43 0.90
C ASN A 60 23.39 5.20 -0.42
N PRO A 61 22.24 5.89 -0.59
CA PRO A 61 21.96 6.65 -1.80
C PRO A 61 22.77 7.97 -1.90
N ASN A 62 23.53 8.34 -0.85
CA ASN A 62 24.23 9.61 -0.73
C ASN A 62 23.31 10.85 -0.81
N LEU A 63 22.05 10.70 -0.45
CA LEU A 63 21.04 11.78 -0.41
C LEU A 63 21.00 12.50 0.94
N SER A 64 21.66 11.94 1.95
CA SER A 64 21.73 12.50 3.30
C SER A 64 23.09 12.24 3.92
N SER A 65 23.58 13.19 4.75
CA SER A 65 24.75 12.98 5.60
C SER A 65 24.47 12.04 6.79
N ALA A 66 23.20 11.75 7.05
CA ALA A 66 22.73 10.91 8.15
C ALA A 66 22.18 9.57 7.61
N HIS A 67 23.03 8.74 7.04
CA HIS A 67 22.67 7.38 6.64
C HIS A 67 22.81 6.40 7.81
N ILE A 68 21.81 5.52 7.99
CA ILE A 68 21.74 4.48 9.03
C ILE A 68 21.82 3.12 8.35
N PRO A 69 22.98 2.44 8.38
CA PRO A 69 23.16 1.15 7.70
C PRO A 69 22.53 0.00 8.49
N PHE A 70 21.81 -0.89 7.81
CA PHE A 70 21.31 -2.15 8.35
C PHE A 70 20.94 -3.13 7.23
N ASP A 71 20.71 -4.42 7.56
CA ASP A 71 20.38 -5.48 6.61
C ASP A 71 18.93 -5.36 6.09
N LEU A 72 18.66 -4.29 5.36
CA LEU A 72 17.39 -4.02 4.69
C LEU A 72 17.40 -4.61 3.29
N LYS A 73 16.38 -5.40 2.95
CA LYS A 73 16.23 -5.98 1.62
C LYS A 73 14.81 -5.80 1.10
N ASN A 74 14.68 -5.20 -0.06
CA ASN A 74 13.39 -4.97 -0.71
C ASN A 74 12.33 -4.44 0.29
N PRO A 75 12.54 -3.25 0.87
CA PRO A 75 11.58 -2.67 1.81
C PRO A 75 10.23 -2.46 1.12
N MET A 76 9.15 -2.86 1.81
CA MET A 76 7.78 -2.79 1.31
C MET A 76 6.97 -1.71 2.00
N TYR A 77 7.24 -1.44 3.27
CA TYR A 77 6.42 -0.55 4.07
C TYR A 77 7.17 0.09 5.22
N ILE A 78 6.72 1.27 5.62
CA ILE A 78 7.14 1.96 6.83
C ILE A 78 5.92 2.56 7.53
N SER A 79 5.86 2.43 8.84
CA SER A 79 4.81 2.99 9.67
C SER A 79 5.37 3.38 11.05
N LYS A 80 4.76 4.35 11.70
CA LYS A 80 5.15 4.74 13.06
C LYS A 80 4.38 3.96 14.10
N SER A 81 5.11 3.34 15.03
CA SER A 81 4.52 2.63 16.16
C SER A 81 3.77 3.60 17.08
N PRO A 82 2.50 3.32 17.43
CA PRO A 82 1.75 4.17 18.35
C PRO A 82 2.28 4.10 19.79
N LYS A 83 3.07 3.08 20.15
CA LYS A 83 3.55 2.84 21.51
C LYS A 83 4.85 3.55 21.86
N ASP A 84 5.89 3.31 21.06
CA ASP A 84 7.26 3.73 21.34
C ASP A 84 7.80 4.73 20.31
N LYS A 85 6.95 5.14 19.37
CA LYS A 85 7.27 6.07 18.27
C LYS A 85 8.41 5.60 17.35
N SER A 86 8.85 4.35 17.47
CA SER A 86 9.77 3.76 16.51
C SER A 86 9.12 3.68 15.14
N LEU A 87 9.92 3.72 14.09
CA LEU A 87 9.45 3.39 12.75
C LEU A 87 9.55 1.89 12.54
N ILE A 88 8.43 1.26 12.22
CA ILE A 88 8.38 -0.15 11.85
C ILE A 88 8.60 -0.26 10.37
N VAL A 89 9.58 -1.05 9.98
CA VAL A 89 9.98 -1.23 8.59
C VAL A 89 9.81 -2.69 8.19
N SER A 90 9.05 -2.94 7.14
CA SER A 90 8.93 -4.24 6.51
C SER A 90 10.03 -4.44 5.47
N SER A 91 10.84 -5.47 5.65
CA SER A 91 11.93 -5.88 4.76
C SER A 91 11.55 -7.17 4.04
N GLY A 92 10.88 -7.03 2.89
CA GLY A 92 10.28 -8.15 2.16
C GLY A 92 11.28 -9.18 1.67
N GLY A 93 12.45 -8.73 1.19
CA GLY A 93 13.45 -9.62 0.60
C GLY A 93 14.19 -10.53 1.59
N ASN A 94 14.07 -10.29 2.90
CA ASN A 94 14.64 -11.17 3.92
C ASN A 94 13.64 -11.55 5.02
N ASN A 95 12.35 -11.23 4.84
CA ASN A 95 11.24 -11.58 5.74
C ASN A 95 11.43 -11.09 7.19
N LYS A 96 11.89 -9.85 7.36
CA LYS A 96 12.15 -9.27 8.68
C LYS A 96 11.35 -7.98 8.89
N ILE A 97 10.91 -7.79 10.11
CA ILE A 97 10.36 -6.51 10.57
C ILE A 97 11.37 -5.87 11.53
N PHE A 98 11.73 -4.63 11.25
CA PHE A 98 12.68 -3.86 12.05
C PHE A 98 11.98 -2.71 12.77
N LYS A 99 12.54 -2.33 13.91
CA LYS A 99 12.31 -1.04 14.58
C LYS A 99 13.48 -0.10 14.28
N LEU A 100 13.18 1.02 13.66
CA LEU A 100 14.15 2.06 13.33
C LEU A 100 13.93 3.28 14.21
N PHE A 101 14.98 3.78 14.84
CA PHE A 101 15.02 4.98 15.66
C PHE A 101 15.99 6.00 15.03
N PRO A 102 15.52 6.86 14.10
CA PRO A 102 16.40 7.73 13.32
C PRO A 102 17.24 8.69 14.18
N SER A 103 16.66 9.28 15.22
CA SER A 103 17.36 10.19 16.14
C SER A 103 18.49 9.53 16.93
N GLU A 104 18.38 8.25 17.20
CA GLU A 104 19.39 7.45 17.92
C GLU A 104 20.36 6.75 16.97
N LYS A 105 20.09 6.80 15.67
CA LYS A 105 20.77 6.00 14.62
C LYS A 105 20.78 4.51 14.95
N LYS A 106 19.68 4.02 15.52
CA LYS A 106 19.56 2.66 16.04
C LYS A 106 18.53 1.87 15.22
N VAL A 107 18.82 0.57 15.01
CA VAL A 107 17.90 -0.40 14.40
C VAL A 107 17.89 -1.66 15.23
N ASP A 108 16.71 -2.13 15.57
CA ASP A 108 16.50 -3.39 16.28
C ASP A 108 15.70 -4.35 15.37
N LEU A 109 16.08 -5.61 15.33
CA LEU A 109 15.23 -6.66 14.77
C LEU A 109 14.02 -6.85 15.71
N PHE A 110 12.81 -6.69 15.16
CA PHE A 110 11.59 -6.80 15.95
C PHE A 110 10.91 -8.18 15.79
N ILE A 111 10.74 -8.64 14.56
CA ILE A 111 10.20 -9.97 14.26
C ILE A 111 11.00 -10.56 13.11
N ASP A 112 11.48 -11.79 13.27
CA ASP A 112 12.01 -12.58 12.16
C ASP A 112 10.90 -13.53 11.68
N MET A 113 10.32 -13.23 10.53
CA MET A 113 9.23 -14.02 9.98
C MET A 113 9.69 -15.36 9.42
N ASN A 114 11.00 -15.54 9.23
CA ASN A 114 11.55 -16.84 8.84
C ASN A 114 11.36 -17.91 9.93
N ASP A 115 11.29 -17.52 11.21
CA ASP A 115 11.00 -18.43 12.34
C ASP A 115 9.62 -19.07 12.22
N PHE A 116 8.73 -18.50 11.40
CA PHE A 116 7.37 -18.99 11.16
C PHE A 116 7.20 -19.64 9.79
N GLY A 117 8.27 -19.78 9.00
CA GLY A 117 8.24 -20.37 7.67
C GLY A 117 7.50 -19.51 6.64
N VAL A 118 7.51 -18.19 6.81
CA VAL A 118 6.90 -17.24 5.89
C VAL A 118 7.70 -17.16 4.60
N LYS A 119 7.01 -17.05 3.47
CA LYS A 119 7.65 -17.00 2.14
C LYS A 119 8.07 -15.59 1.73
N ASP A 120 7.15 -14.64 1.89
CA ASP A 120 7.37 -13.25 1.51
C ASP A 120 6.41 -12.35 2.27
N ILE A 121 6.94 -11.35 2.93
CA ILE A 121 6.12 -10.36 3.63
C ILE A 121 5.91 -9.12 2.75
N GLY A 122 4.72 -8.55 2.85
CA GLY A 122 4.38 -7.25 2.29
C GLY A 122 4.42 -6.14 3.33
N ASN A 123 3.30 -5.47 3.49
CA ASN A 123 3.11 -4.36 4.40
C ASN A 123 2.78 -4.81 5.82
N CYS A 124 2.86 -3.88 6.76
CA CYS A 124 2.42 -4.12 8.12
C CYS A 124 1.68 -2.90 8.66
N VAL A 125 0.62 -3.12 9.43
CA VAL A 125 -0.15 -2.05 10.06
C VAL A 125 -0.42 -2.35 11.53
N PHE A 126 -0.65 -1.31 12.33
CA PHE A 126 -1.07 -1.45 13.72
C PHE A 126 -2.57 -1.27 13.85
N ASP A 127 -3.21 -2.12 14.66
CA ASP A 127 -4.56 -1.83 15.15
C ASP A 127 -4.50 -0.87 16.37
N LYS A 128 -5.67 -0.42 16.85
CA LYS A 128 -5.75 0.51 17.99
C LYS A 128 -5.26 -0.08 19.29
N GLU A 129 -5.26 -1.40 19.44
CA GLU A 129 -4.72 -2.13 20.58
C GLU A 129 -3.19 -2.24 20.53
N GLY A 130 -2.59 -1.86 19.40
CA GLY A 130 -1.16 -1.92 19.13
C GLY A 130 -0.67 -3.32 18.72
N ASN A 131 -1.57 -4.19 18.28
CA ASN A 131 -1.15 -5.41 17.59
C ASN A 131 -0.69 -5.04 16.18
N ILE A 132 0.31 -5.77 15.69
CA ILE A 132 0.80 -5.62 14.33
C ILE A 132 0.22 -6.71 13.42
N TRP A 133 -0.26 -6.30 12.27
CA TRP A 133 -0.80 -7.17 11.23
C TRP A 133 0.12 -7.14 10.03
N ILE A 134 0.52 -8.30 9.53
CA ILE A 134 1.50 -8.46 8.45
C ILE A 134 0.91 -9.36 7.39
N ASN A 135 0.86 -8.92 6.14
CA ASN A 135 0.45 -9.80 5.05
C ASN A 135 1.63 -10.60 4.51
N GLU A 136 1.39 -11.88 4.28
CA GLU A 136 2.24 -12.79 3.51
C GLU A 136 1.65 -12.89 2.10
N ILE A 137 2.34 -12.33 1.11
CA ILE A 137 1.78 -12.08 -0.22
C ILE A 137 1.45 -13.39 -0.92
N THR A 138 2.45 -14.15 -1.32
CA THR A 138 2.28 -15.41 -2.05
C THR A 138 1.89 -16.58 -1.14
N GLY A 139 2.18 -16.47 0.15
CA GLY A 139 1.76 -17.43 1.17
C GLY A 139 0.28 -17.37 1.53
N CYS A 140 -0.46 -16.37 1.01
CA CYS A 140 -1.91 -16.24 1.18
C CYS A 140 -2.35 -16.26 2.64
N ARG A 141 -1.62 -15.58 3.53
CA ARG A 141 -1.90 -15.48 4.96
C ARG A 141 -1.78 -14.05 5.46
N ILE A 142 -2.44 -13.80 6.58
CA ILE A 142 -2.25 -12.58 7.37
C ILE A 142 -1.89 -13.00 8.78
N TRP A 143 -0.82 -12.42 9.30
CA TRP A 143 -0.25 -12.73 10.60
C TRP A 143 -0.55 -11.59 11.57
N GLN A 144 -1.02 -11.92 12.77
CA GLN A 144 -1.18 -10.97 13.87
C GLN A 144 -0.20 -11.27 15.00
N PHE A 145 0.51 -10.24 15.43
CA PHE A 145 1.42 -10.27 16.59
C PHE A 145 1.00 -9.21 17.60
N ASP A 146 1.31 -9.44 18.86
CA ASP A 146 1.15 -8.41 19.88
C ASP A 146 2.26 -7.35 19.76
N SER A 147 2.15 -6.28 20.55
CA SER A 147 3.11 -5.18 20.56
C SER A 147 4.53 -5.55 21.02
N ARG A 148 4.73 -6.77 21.52
CA ARG A 148 6.03 -7.33 21.89
C ARG A 148 6.59 -8.27 20.81
N GLY A 149 5.88 -8.44 19.69
CA GLY A 149 6.25 -9.34 18.60
C GLY A 149 5.91 -10.82 18.87
N GLN A 150 4.99 -11.11 19.81
CA GLN A 150 4.53 -12.48 20.04
C GLN A 150 3.34 -12.79 19.14
N LYS A 151 3.41 -13.91 18.41
CA LYS A 151 2.36 -14.35 17.52
C LYS A 151 1.04 -14.58 18.25
N LYS A 152 -0.04 -13.96 17.76
CA LYS A 152 -1.40 -14.12 18.28
C LYS A 152 -2.25 -14.99 17.36
N TYR A 153 -2.30 -14.66 16.08
CA TYR A 153 -3.19 -15.32 15.14
C TYR A 153 -2.59 -15.41 13.74
N VAL A 154 -3.12 -16.34 12.93
CA VAL A 154 -2.82 -16.46 11.50
C VAL A 154 -4.14 -16.69 10.77
N LEU A 155 -4.51 -15.78 9.87
CA LEU A 155 -5.66 -15.92 8.98
C LEU A 155 -5.20 -16.51 7.66
N GLY A 156 -6.02 -17.39 7.11
CA GLY A 156 -5.69 -18.10 5.88
C GLY A 156 -4.89 -19.38 6.11
N ASN A 157 -5.11 -20.36 5.25
CA ASN A 157 -4.51 -21.70 5.36
C ASN A 157 -3.28 -21.89 4.44
N GLY A 158 -2.84 -20.82 3.78
CA GLY A 158 -1.71 -20.87 2.85
C GLY A 158 -2.04 -21.44 1.46
N LYS A 159 -3.32 -21.68 1.18
CA LYS A 159 -3.80 -22.13 -0.14
C LYS A 159 -4.64 -21.03 -0.77
N PRO A 160 -4.48 -20.77 -2.06
CA PRO A 160 -5.33 -19.84 -2.79
C PRO A 160 -6.81 -20.23 -2.70
N GLY A 161 -7.69 -19.24 -2.58
CA GLY A 161 -9.13 -19.45 -2.59
C GLY A 161 -9.88 -18.14 -2.38
N PHE A 162 -11.19 -18.17 -2.66
CA PHE A 162 -12.06 -17.00 -2.61
C PHE A 162 -13.44 -17.35 -2.04
N GLN A 163 -13.96 -16.47 -1.19
CA GLN A 163 -15.33 -16.56 -0.66
C GLN A 163 -16.03 -15.21 -0.85
N LEU A 164 -17.26 -15.25 -1.39
CA LEU A 164 -18.11 -14.06 -1.57
C LEU A 164 -18.85 -13.67 -0.28
N GLU A 165 -19.22 -14.65 0.53
CA GLU A 165 -19.94 -14.44 1.79
C GLU A 165 -18.95 -14.23 2.95
N PRO A 166 -19.38 -13.56 4.03
CA PRO A 166 -18.54 -13.43 5.21
C PRO A 166 -18.09 -14.78 5.77
N VAL A 167 -16.83 -14.88 6.15
CA VAL A 167 -16.19 -16.10 6.61
C VAL A 167 -15.36 -15.85 7.86
N ASN A 168 -15.34 -16.78 8.80
CA ASN A 168 -14.52 -16.70 10.00
C ASN A 168 -13.04 -16.85 9.68
N TYR A 169 -12.20 -16.34 10.56
CA TYR A 169 -10.72 -16.37 10.44
C TYR A 169 -10.16 -17.74 10.12
N ASP A 170 -10.68 -18.82 10.77
CA ASP A 170 -10.19 -20.19 10.58
C ASP A 170 -10.46 -20.78 9.20
N ASN A 171 -11.44 -20.24 8.48
CA ASN A 171 -11.92 -20.79 7.20
C ASN A 171 -11.59 -19.87 6.01
N VAL A 172 -11.03 -18.70 6.26
CA VAL A 172 -10.73 -17.75 5.19
C VAL A 172 -9.60 -18.25 4.28
N GLN A 173 -9.75 -17.99 3.00
CA GLN A 173 -8.71 -18.18 2.00
C GLN A 173 -8.51 -16.87 1.25
N PHE A 174 -7.27 -16.62 0.87
CA PHE A 174 -6.83 -15.46 0.10
C PHE A 174 -6.07 -15.92 -1.14
N ASN A 175 -5.79 -14.99 -2.06
CA ASN A 175 -4.94 -15.26 -3.20
C ASN A 175 -4.10 -14.02 -3.54
N TRP A 176 -2.85 -13.98 -3.06
CA TRP A 176 -1.93 -12.86 -3.21
C TRP A 176 -2.45 -11.58 -2.55
N ILE A 177 -2.25 -11.45 -1.26
CA ILE A 177 -2.59 -10.25 -0.50
C ILE A 177 -1.46 -9.22 -0.72
N TYR A 178 -1.68 -8.23 -1.59
CA TYR A 178 -0.61 -7.30 -1.94
C TYR A 178 -0.50 -6.14 -0.95
N ASP A 179 -1.62 -5.58 -0.51
CA ASP A 179 -1.64 -4.43 0.40
C ASP A 179 -2.60 -4.62 1.56
N ILE A 180 -2.29 -4.00 2.69
CA ILE A 180 -3.04 -4.05 3.94
C ILE A 180 -3.06 -2.65 4.58
N ARG A 181 -4.24 -2.18 5.02
CA ARG A 181 -4.44 -0.87 5.67
C ARG A 181 -5.39 -0.97 6.86
N LEU A 182 -5.12 -0.15 7.88
CA LEU A 182 -6.07 0.09 8.96
C LEU A 182 -7.10 1.13 8.53
N GLY A 183 -8.39 0.82 8.68
CA GLY A 183 -9.48 1.79 8.50
C GLY A 183 -9.73 2.63 9.77
N PRO A 184 -10.44 3.76 9.64
CA PRO A 184 -10.82 4.60 10.77
C PRO A 184 -11.76 3.89 11.74
N ASP A 185 -12.43 2.83 11.31
CA ASP A 185 -13.31 1.94 12.09
C ASP A 185 -12.56 0.85 12.86
N ASN A 186 -11.23 0.87 12.85
CA ASN A 186 -10.35 -0.15 13.44
C ASN A 186 -10.45 -1.53 12.78
N ASN A 187 -10.96 -1.62 11.57
CA ASN A 187 -10.91 -2.84 10.77
C ASN A 187 -9.74 -2.81 9.80
N ILE A 188 -9.28 -3.98 9.42
CA ILE A 188 -8.18 -4.12 8.46
C ILE A 188 -8.77 -4.34 7.07
N TYR A 189 -8.33 -3.52 6.13
CA TYR A 189 -8.71 -3.64 4.72
C TYR A 189 -7.54 -4.19 3.93
N ILE A 190 -7.82 -5.04 2.97
CA ILE A 190 -6.80 -5.72 2.17
C ILE A 190 -7.16 -5.70 0.68
N VAL A 191 -6.12 -5.71 -0.14
CA VAL A 191 -6.22 -6.04 -1.56
C VAL A 191 -5.89 -7.52 -1.70
N ASP A 192 -6.89 -8.31 -2.05
CA ASP A 192 -6.80 -9.74 -2.37
C ASP A 192 -6.64 -9.88 -3.89
N SER A 193 -5.42 -9.61 -4.36
CA SER A 193 -5.12 -9.19 -5.74
C SER A 193 -5.55 -10.20 -6.79
N ARG A 194 -5.16 -11.47 -6.66
CA ARG A 194 -5.52 -12.52 -7.61
C ARG A 194 -6.94 -13.07 -7.43
N ASN A 195 -7.66 -12.57 -6.44
CA ASN A 195 -9.10 -12.70 -6.31
C ASN A 195 -9.82 -11.44 -6.82
N TYR A 196 -9.10 -10.47 -7.41
CA TYR A 196 -9.66 -9.25 -7.97
C TYR A 196 -10.64 -8.56 -7.02
N ALA A 197 -10.25 -8.44 -5.77
CA ALA A 197 -11.15 -8.03 -4.70
C ALA A 197 -10.49 -7.15 -3.64
N VAL A 198 -11.33 -6.34 -3.01
CA VAL A 198 -11.02 -5.66 -1.74
C VAL A 198 -11.84 -6.34 -0.65
N ARG A 199 -11.18 -6.73 0.44
CA ARG A 199 -11.83 -7.38 1.59
C ARG A 199 -11.54 -6.62 2.87
N MET A 200 -12.38 -6.83 3.88
CA MET A 200 -12.25 -6.26 5.21
C MET A 200 -12.20 -7.38 6.25
N ILE A 201 -11.25 -7.28 7.14
CA ILE A 201 -11.14 -8.11 8.34
C ILE A 201 -11.81 -7.32 9.46
N ASP A 202 -12.97 -7.80 9.91
CA ASP A 202 -13.65 -7.29 11.10
C ASP A 202 -12.98 -7.89 12.33
N ILE A 203 -12.21 -7.05 13.03
CA ILE A 203 -11.40 -7.51 14.18
C ILE A 203 -12.28 -7.96 15.35
N GLU A 204 -13.38 -7.26 15.58
CA GLU A 204 -14.28 -7.54 16.69
C GLU A 204 -15.06 -8.85 16.47
N LYS A 205 -15.61 -9.03 15.24
CA LYS A 205 -16.37 -10.22 14.89
C LYS A 205 -15.50 -11.41 14.51
N GLN A 206 -14.22 -11.20 14.28
CA GLN A 206 -13.28 -12.20 13.75
C GLN A 206 -13.77 -12.83 12.42
N THR A 207 -14.25 -11.98 11.53
CA THR A 207 -14.72 -12.37 10.19
C THR A 207 -14.01 -11.58 9.10
N VAL A 208 -14.02 -12.13 7.90
CA VAL A 208 -13.54 -11.46 6.69
C VAL A 208 -14.69 -11.31 5.72
N GLU A 209 -14.91 -10.08 5.24
CA GLU A 209 -16.01 -9.71 4.35
C GLU A 209 -15.50 -9.17 3.02
N LEU A 210 -16.27 -9.46 1.95
CA LEU A 210 -16.05 -8.82 0.66
C LEU A 210 -16.55 -7.37 0.70
N ILE A 211 -15.72 -6.44 0.26
CA ILE A 211 -16.06 -5.01 0.13
C ILE A 211 -16.33 -4.63 -1.32
N ALA A 212 -15.47 -5.09 -2.24
CA ALA A 212 -15.58 -4.82 -3.66
C ALA A 212 -14.96 -5.96 -4.47
N GLY A 213 -15.39 -6.09 -5.72
CA GLY A 213 -14.94 -7.13 -6.63
C GLY A 213 -15.92 -8.28 -6.75
N THR A 214 -15.84 -9.01 -7.87
CA THR A 214 -16.64 -10.19 -8.15
C THR A 214 -15.87 -11.50 -8.05
N GLY A 215 -14.54 -11.43 -7.96
CA GLY A 215 -13.63 -12.56 -8.13
C GLY A 215 -13.16 -12.77 -9.56
N GLU A 216 -13.68 -12.03 -10.51
CA GLU A 216 -13.35 -12.11 -11.93
C GLU A 216 -12.54 -10.88 -12.38
N PRO A 217 -11.57 -11.04 -13.29
CA PRO A 217 -10.81 -9.92 -13.85
C PRO A 217 -11.67 -9.02 -14.72
N GLY A 218 -11.27 -7.77 -14.89
CA GLY A 218 -11.89 -6.82 -15.81
C GLY A 218 -11.93 -5.39 -15.29
N TYR A 219 -12.53 -4.52 -16.08
CA TYR A 219 -12.74 -3.10 -15.75
C TYR A 219 -14.20 -2.73 -15.95
N SER A 220 -14.96 -2.76 -14.85
CA SER A 220 -16.40 -2.42 -14.90
C SER A 220 -16.93 -1.96 -13.55
N GLY A 221 -18.17 -1.49 -13.54
CA GLY A 221 -18.94 -1.24 -12.32
C GLY A 221 -18.93 0.20 -11.84
N ASP A 222 -18.33 1.15 -12.53
CA ASP A 222 -18.33 2.57 -12.15
C ASP A 222 -19.75 3.12 -12.06
N GLY A 223 -20.01 3.90 -10.99
CA GLY A 223 -21.34 4.40 -10.64
C GLY A 223 -22.25 3.39 -9.98
N GLY A 224 -21.83 2.11 -9.91
CA GLY A 224 -22.58 0.98 -9.36
C GLY A 224 -22.09 0.49 -8.01
N LEU A 225 -22.67 -0.66 -7.59
CA LEU A 225 -22.28 -1.31 -6.34
C LEU A 225 -20.86 -1.88 -6.43
N ALA A 226 -20.02 -1.56 -5.45
CA ALA A 226 -18.62 -1.98 -5.43
C ALA A 226 -18.44 -3.51 -5.48
N LYS A 227 -19.33 -4.28 -4.86
CA LYS A 227 -19.33 -5.77 -4.92
C LYS A 227 -19.67 -6.35 -6.31
N LYS A 228 -20.07 -5.52 -7.26
CA LYS A 228 -20.35 -5.91 -8.65
C LYS A 228 -19.32 -5.39 -9.65
N ALA A 229 -18.34 -4.67 -9.18
CA ALA A 229 -17.24 -4.19 -10.00
C ALA A 229 -16.24 -5.32 -10.28
N THR A 230 -15.49 -5.17 -11.37
CA THR A 230 -14.34 -6.02 -11.67
C THR A 230 -13.06 -5.18 -11.59
N PHE A 231 -11.94 -5.83 -11.27
CA PHE A 231 -10.61 -5.25 -11.18
C PHE A 231 -9.62 -6.09 -11.99
N GLY A 232 -8.44 -5.53 -12.28
CA GLY A 232 -7.39 -6.22 -13.01
C GLY A 232 -7.69 -6.41 -14.49
N SER A 233 -6.77 -7.08 -15.17
CA SER A 233 -6.90 -7.30 -16.61
C SER A 233 -6.72 -8.77 -16.93
N ASP A 234 -7.51 -9.48 -17.57
CA ASP A 234 -7.42 -10.91 -17.90
C ASP A 234 -6.18 -11.26 -18.76
N THR A 235 -5.00 -10.83 -18.31
CA THR A 235 -3.74 -11.01 -19.03
C THR A 235 -2.97 -12.25 -18.61
N ASN A 236 -3.43 -13.00 -17.58
CA ASN A 236 -2.71 -14.12 -16.98
C ASN A 236 -1.27 -13.79 -16.54
N GLN A 237 -0.96 -12.51 -16.34
CA GLN A 237 0.33 -12.11 -15.83
C GLN A 237 0.49 -12.51 -14.35
N GLN A 238 1.71 -12.79 -13.95
CA GLN A 238 2.01 -13.24 -12.59
C GLN A 238 1.51 -12.30 -11.50
N PHE A 239 1.40 -11.00 -11.80
CA PHE A 239 1.02 -9.95 -10.87
C PHE A 239 -0.30 -9.27 -11.23
N ASP A 240 -1.23 -9.97 -11.87
CA ASP A 240 -2.52 -9.39 -12.23
C ASP A 240 -3.38 -9.05 -11.01
N GLY A 241 -4.24 -8.04 -11.15
CA GLY A 241 -5.17 -7.57 -10.11
C GLY A 241 -4.81 -6.18 -9.57
N PRO A 242 -5.60 -5.67 -8.62
CA PRO A 242 -5.29 -4.43 -7.91
C PRO A 242 -4.12 -4.64 -6.92
N TRP A 243 -3.29 -3.61 -6.72
CA TRP A 243 -2.10 -3.73 -5.88
C TRP A 243 -2.08 -2.77 -4.69
N ALA A 244 -2.61 -1.58 -4.84
CA ALA A 244 -2.48 -0.54 -3.85
C ALA A 244 -3.81 -0.22 -3.18
N LEU A 245 -3.75 0.13 -1.92
CA LEU A 245 -4.89 0.50 -1.10
C LEU A 245 -4.56 1.74 -0.27
N SER A 246 -5.52 2.64 -0.14
CA SER A 246 -5.50 3.69 0.88
C SER A 246 -6.91 3.98 1.39
N ILE A 247 -7.03 4.61 2.55
CA ILE A 247 -8.33 4.85 3.17
C ILE A 247 -8.30 6.25 3.80
N ASP A 248 -9.33 7.05 3.53
CA ASP A 248 -9.47 8.35 4.17
C ASP A 248 -10.14 8.26 5.56
N GLU A 249 -10.16 9.38 6.27
CA GLU A 249 -10.76 9.49 7.60
C GLU A 249 -12.28 9.28 7.63
N LEU A 250 -12.94 9.33 6.47
CA LEU A 250 -14.37 9.06 6.32
C LEU A 250 -14.66 7.58 6.02
N GLY A 251 -13.60 6.79 5.79
CA GLY A 251 -13.68 5.38 5.40
C GLY A 251 -13.97 5.16 3.91
N ASN A 252 -13.70 6.17 3.06
CA ASN A 252 -13.63 5.93 1.62
C ASN A 252 -12.34 5.18 1.30
N ILE A 253 -12.43 4.21 0.40
CA ILE A 253 -11.33 3.32 0.06
C ILE A 253 -10.85 3.65 -1.35
N PHE A 254 -9.56 3.90 -1.48
CA PHE A 254 -8.88 4.11 -2.76
C PHE A 254 -8.19 2.83 -3.15
N VAL A 255 -8.37 2.39 -4.38
CA VAL A 255 -7.84 1.13 -4.92
C VAL A 255 -7.02 1.44 -6.16
N GLY A 256 -5.75 1.12 -6.14
CA GLY A 256 -4.89 1.12 -7.32
C GLY A 256 -5.19 -0.11 -8.17
N ASP A 257 -6.03 0.07 -9.17
CA ASP A 257 -6.37 -0.96 -10.15
C ASP A 257 -5.29 -0.99 -11.23
N THR A 258 -4.15 -1.54 -10.84
CA THR A 258 -2.84 -1.36 -11.47
C THR A 258 -2.82 -1.77 -12.94
N HIS A 259 -3.44 -2.90 -13.27
CA HIS A 259 -3.47 -3.40 -14.64
C HIS A 259 -4.58 -2.76 -15.51
N ASN A 260 -5.45 -2.00 -14.89
CA ASN A 260 -6.38 -1.11 -15.59
C ASN A 260 -5.85 0.34 -15.63
N HIS A 261 -4.67 0.60 -15.06
CA HIS A 261 -4.01 1.92 -15.06
C HIS A 261 -4.86 3.06 -14.49
N VAL A 262 -5.65 2.75 -13.47
CA VAL A 262 -6.58 3.70 -12.85
C VAL A 262 -6.58 3.62 -11.32
N VAL A 263 -6.99 4.70 -10.68
CA VAL A 263 -7.38 4.70 -9.27
C VAL A 263 -8.89 4.69 -9.17
N ARG A 264 -9.41 3.71 -8.44
CA ARG A 264 -10.83 3.57 -8.14
C ARG A 264 -11.10 4.00 -6.70
N MET A 265 -12.21 4.71 -6.47
CA MET A 265 -12.66 5.08 -5.13
C MET A 265 -13.97 4.38 -4.80
N ILE A 266 -14.05 3.81 -3.60
CA ILE A 266 -15.24 3.18 -3.05
C ILE A 266 -15.77 4.08 -1.95
N GLU A 267 -16.92 4.69 -2.18
CA GLU A 267 -17.58 5.57 -1.23
C GLU A 267 -18.78 4.91 -0.57
N LYS A 268 -18.98 5.20 0.72
CA LYS A 268 -20.21 4.81 1.41
C LYS A 268 -21.30 5.84 1.13
N LYS A 269 -22.23 5.53 0.22
CA LYS A 269 -23.42 6.35 -0.07
C LYS A 269 -24.65 5.74 0.60
N LYS A 270 -25.15 6.37 1.67
CA LYS A 270 -26.21 5.80 2.54
C LYS A 270 -25.78 4.43 3.10
N LYS A 271 -26.48 3.35 2.74
CA LYS A 271 -26.16 1.97 3.17
C LYS A 271 -25.42 1.15 2.09
N LYS A 272 -25.00 1.78 0.99
CA LYS A 272 -24.37 1.11 -0.16
C LYS A 272 -22.93 1.61 -0.31
N LYS A 273 -22.05 0.73 -0.79
CA LYS A 273 -20.70 1.09 -1.23
C LYS A 273 -20.73 1.22 -2.76
N ILE A 274 -20.46 2.41 -3.24
CA ILE A 274 -20.46 2.75 -4.68
C ILE A 274 -19.03 2.96 -5.12
N ILE A 275 -18.66 2.41 -6.27
CA ILE A 275 -17.32 2.56 -6.84
C ILE A 275 -17.34 3.52 -8.03
N SER A 276 -16.25 4.26 -8.21
CA SER A 276 -16.01 5.12 -9.37
C SER A 276 -14.52 5.25 -9.63
N THR A 277 -14.13 5.43 -10.89
CA THR A 277 -12.78 5.85 -11.25
C THR A 277 -12.61 7.33 -10.93
N ILE A 278 -11.47 7.71 -10.34
CA ILE A 278 -11.13 9.08 -9.97
C ILE A 278 -9.88 9.61 -10.67
N ALA A 279 -9.02 8.73 -11.18
CA ALA A 279 -7.82 9.11 -11.91
C ALA A 279 -7.32 7.95 -12.79
N GLY A 280 -6.48 8.31 -13.76
CA GLY A 280 -5.85 7.36 -14.66
C GLY A 280 -6.60 7.17 -15.98
N ASN A 281 -5.96 6.47 -16.89
CA ASN A 281 -6.46 6.21 -18.23
C ASN A 281 -6.41 4.70 -18.54
N PRO A 282 -7.55 4.02 -18.66
CA PRO A 282 -7.58 2.59 -18.96
C PRO A 282 -7.02 2.26 -20.36
N ASN A 283 -6.89 3.25 -21.25
CA ASN A 283 -6.25 3.13 -22.56
C ASN A 283 -4.79 3.59 -22.51
N TYR A 284 -4.10 3.26 -21.43
CA TYR A 284 -2.71 3.63 -21.18
C TYR A 284 -1.80 3.36 -22.40
N THR A 285 -0.92 4.33 -22.67
CA THR A 285 0.10 4.22 -23.72
C THR A 285 1.48 4.24 -23.08
N PRO A 286 2.25 3.14 -23.12
CA PRO A 286 3.52 2.99 -22.40
C PRO A 286 4.61 4.02 -22.73
N SER A 287 4.49 4.71 -23.84
CA SER A 287 5.48 5.69 -24.33
C SER A 287 5.25 7.12 -23.83
N LEU A 288 4.16 7.38 -23.14
CA LEU A 288 3.79 8.73 -22.70
C LEU A 288 4.12 8.93 -21.23
N ARG A 289 5.02 9.85 -20.95
CA ARG A 289 5.19 10.41 -19.59
C ARG A 289 4.10 11.43 -19.30
N ASN A 290 3.79 11.57 -18.02
CA ASN A 290 2.88 12.62 -17.58
C ASN A 290 3.55 13.99 -17.74
N SER A 291 2.80 14.95 -18.29
CA SER A 291 3.22 16.34 -18.26
C SER A 291 3.06 16.88 -16.83
N VAL A 292 4.06 17.60 -16.33
CA VAL A 292 3.99 18.25 -15.01
C VAL A 292 2.90 19.32 -14.95
N ASP A 293 2.45 19.82 -16.10
CA ASP A 293 1.38 20.81 -16.23
C ASP A 293 -0.02 20.18 -16.43
N GLU A 294 -0.14 18.85 -16.44
CA GLU A 294 -1.45 18.20 -16.58
C GLU A 294 -2.28 18.40 -15.31
N THR A 295 -3.52 18.80 -15.48
CA THR A 295 -4.47 19.09 -14.38
C THR A 295 -5.67 18.15 -14.35
N ASP A 296 -5.92 17.44 -15.45
CA ASP A 296 -7.03 16.51 -15.57
C ASP A 296 -6.60 15.11 -15.10
N PRO A 297 -7.13 14.59 -13.98
CA PRO A 297 -6.73 13.30 -13.45
C PRO A 297 -7.07 12.13 -14.38
N PHE A 298 -7.96 12.30 -15.35
CA PHE A 298 -8.32 11.26 -16.32
C PHE A 298 -7.39 11.23 -17.55
N LYS A 299 -6.44 12.16 -17.64
CA LYS A 299 -5.44 12.20 -18.71
C LYS A 299 -4.05 11.73 -18.29
N ILE A 300 -3.86 11.46 -17.01
CA ILE A 300 -2.59 10.93 -16.53
C ILE A 300 -2.43 9.44 -16.86
N ASN A 301 -1.21 9.06 -17.11
CA ASN A 301 -0.82 7.66 -17.26
C ASN A 301 -0.35 7.14 -15.91
N LEU A 302 -0.90 6.01 -15.49
CA LEU A 302 -0.54 5.31 -14.24
C LEU A 302 -0.02 3.92 -14.60
N PRO A 303 1.24 3.80 -15.06
CA PRO A 303 1.77 2.54 -15.58
C PRO A 303 1.80 1.43 -14.54
N LYS A 304 2.15 1.75 -13.29
CA LYS A 304 2.30 0.73 -12.27
C LYS A 304 2.13 1.30 -10.86
N ILE A 305 0.89 1.32 -10.40
CA ILE A 305 0.52 1.80 -9.06
C ILE A 305 0.88 0.74 -8.03
N CYS A 306 1.98 0.91 -7.30
CA CYS A 306 2.45 -0.07 -6.30
C CYS A 306 2.06 0.27 -4.88
N SER A 307 1.87 1.54 -4.59
CA SER A 307 1.37 2.02 -3.31
C SER A 307 0.53 3.26 -3.50
N MET A 308 -0.28 3.57 -2.52
CA MET A 308 -0.99 4.85 -2.40
C MET A 308 -1.07 5.21 -0.93
N ASP A 309 -1.09 6.51 -0.68
CA ASP A 309 -1.26 7.00 0.67
C ASP A 309 -2.13 8.26 0.69
N TYR A 310 -3.19 8.23 1.49
CA TYR A 310 -4.06 9.37 1.70
C TYR A 310 -3.67 10.08 2.97
N TYR A 311 -3.36 11.36 2.84
CA TYR A 311 -3.03 12.21 3.98
C TYR A 311 -3.53 13.63 3.75
N ASN A 312 -4.24 14.19 4.72
CA ASN A 312 -4.68 15.60 4.72
C ASN A 312 -5.40 16.06 3.45
N LYS A 313 -6.41 15.30 3.00
CA LYS A 313 -7.21 15.53 1.78
C LYS A 313 -6.44 15.36 0.46
N GLU A 314 -5.25 14.80 0.51
CA GLU A 314 -4.42 14.52 -0.65
C GLU A 314 -4.20 13.02 -0.79
N LEU A 315 -4.21 12.53 -2.02
CA LEU A 315 -3.86 11.15 -2.35
C LEU A 315 -2.53 11.13 -3.07
N PHE A 316 -1.52 10.54 -2.45
CA PHE A 316 -0.18 10.36 -2.98
C PHE A 316 -0.11 9.04 -3.71
N ILE A 317 0.35 9.06 -4.95
CA ILE A 317 0.44 7.91 -5.84
C ILE A 317 1.87 7.81 -6.36
N PRO A 318 2.79 7.16 -5.64
CA PRO A 318 4.09 6.84 -6.19
C PRO A 318 3.98 5.69 -7.19
N GLU A 319 4.64 5.85 -8.32
CA GLU A 319 4.67 4.84 -9.37
C GLU A 319 6.01 4.11 -9.41
N TRP A 320 5.97 2.84 -9.77
CA TRP A 320 7.17 1.99 -9.78
C TRP A 320 8.33 2.55 -10.61
N ASP A 321 8.02 3.05 -11.80
CA ASP A 321 9.02 3.47 -12.79
C ASP A 321 9.12 5.00 -12.93
N GLY A 322 8.47 5.78 -12.06
CA GLY A 322 8.39 7.14 -12.44
C GLY A 322 8.03 8.16 -11.40
N ASP A 323 6.83 8.62 -11.46
CA ASP A 323 6.41 9.88 -10.91
C ASP A 323 5.78 9.71 -9.52
N LEU A 324 5.84 10.74 -8.71
CA LEU A 324 4.92 10.90 -7.60
C LEU A 324 3.79 11.84 -8.06
N ILE A 325 2.60 11.29 -8.17
CA ILE A 325 1.41 12.06 -8.52
C ILE A 325 0.63 12.34 -7.24
N VAL A 326 0.25 13.58 -7.04
CA VAL A 326 -0.57 13.97 -5.89
C VAL A 326 -1.88 14.55 -6.39
N LEU A 327 -2.96 13.90 -5.99
CA LEU A 327 -4.32 14.38 -6.21
C LEU A 327 -4.81 15.09 -4.96
N GLU A 328 -5.59 16.16 -5.17
CA GLU A 328 -6.31 16.83 -4.10
C GLU A 328 -7.81 16.77 -4.34
N LYS A 329 -8.56 16.69 -3.25
CA LYS A 329 -10.01 16.75 -3.29
C LYS A 329 -10.46 18.20 -3.29
N VAL A 330 -11.21 18.59 -4.30
CA VAL A 330 -11.79 19.93 -4.44
C VAL A 330 -13.25 19.89 -3.98
N ASP A 331 -13.65 20.87 -3.14
CA ASP A 331 -15.00 20.98 -2.56
C ASP A 331 -16.06 21.39 -3.60
#